data_08b23db8572e43aadf2f28ada1add745
#
_entry.id   08b23db8572e43aadf2f28ada1add745
#
_cell.length_a   1.000
_cell.length_b   1.000
_cell.length_c   1.000
_cell.angle_alpha   90.00
_cell.angle_beta   90.00
_cell.angle_gamma   90.00
#
_symmetry.space_group_name_H-M   'P 1'
#
loop_
_entity.id
_entity.type
_entity.pdbx_description
1 polymer ?
#
loop_
_entity_poly.entity_id
_entity_poly.type
_entity_poly.pdbx_seq_one_letter_code
_entity_poly.pdbx_strand_id
1 'polypeptide(L)'
;MRAAAENLVPVTLELGGKSPVIVSDSADMKKTAARVMTGKTLNAGQICLAPDYVMVPEGKVDSFVSEASSSIETMFPTLKDNEDYTSIVNQRHYDRLQSYLDDARAKGAQIVELNPADEDFSQQEHHKIPPTIIVEPTDDMKVMQEEIF
;
A
#
# COMPACT_ATOMS: atom_id res chain seq x y z
N MET A 1 -24.86 -15.00 -0.23
CA MET A 1 -25.09 -16.45 -0.40
C MET A 1 -26.45 -16.89 0.16
N ARG A 2 -26.79 -16.66 1.43
CA ARG A 2 -28.07 -17.15 2.02
C ARG A 2 -29.29 -16.72 1.20
N ALA A 3 -29.46 -15.41 0.96
CA ALA A 3 -30.59 -14.92 0.17
C ALA A 3 -30.61 -15.44 -1.27
N ALA A 4 -29.46 -15.65 -1.88
CA ALA A 4 -29.37 -16.24 -3.21
C ALA A 4 -29.80 -17.71 -3.21
N ALA A 5 -29.41 -18.47 -2.20
CA ALA A 5 -29.82 -19.88 -2.06
C ALA A 5 -31.34 -20.02 -1.85
N GLU A 6 -31.96 -19.12 -1.07
CA GLU A 6 -33.39 -19.07 -0.85
C GLU A 6 -34.19 -18.80 -2.15
N ASN A 7 -33.56 -18.09 -3.10
CA ASN A 7 -34.19 -17.68 -4.37
C ASN A 7 -33.69 -18.47 -5.59
N LEU A 8 -32.77 -19.42 -5.38
CA LEU A 8 -32.16 -20.24 -6.45
C LEU A 8 -31.52 -19.40 -7.57
N VAL A 9 -30.88 -18.28 -7.20
CA VAL A 9 -30.20 -17.41 -8.16
C VAL A 9 -28.68 -17.60 -8.11
N PRO A 10 -27.98 -17.44 -9.26
CA PRO A 10 -26.52 -17.52 -9.29
C PRO A 10 -25.87 -16.38 -8.49
N VAL A 11 -24.66 -16.62 -7.98
CA VAL A 11 -23.89 -15.65 -7.20
C VAL A 11 -22.46 -15.57 -7.74
N THR A 12 -21.97 -14.34 -7.94
CA THR A 12 -20.56 -14.06 -8.10
C THR A 12 -20.04 -13.45 -6.80
N LEU A 13 -18.95 -14.00 -6.27
CA LEU A 13 -18.34 -13.53 -5.01
C LEU A 13 -17.01 -12.86 -5.31
N GLU A 14 -16.86 -11.60 -4.83
CA GLU A 14 -15.63 -10.83 -4.85
C GLU A 14 -15.15 -10.71 -3.39
N LEU A 15 -14.13 -11.46 -3.02
CA LEU A 15 -13.74 -11.68 -1.61
C LEU A 15 -12.38 -11.09 -1.25
N GLY A 16 -11.76 -10.35 -2.17
CA GLY A 16 -10.46 -9.73 -1.96
C GLY A 16 -9.30 -10.52 -2.53
N GLY A 17 -8.10 -10.01 -2.32
CA GLY A 17 -6.85 -10.60 -2.80
C GLY A 17 -5.64 -9.76 -2.45
N LYS A 18 -4.44 -10.38 -2.53
CA LYS A 18 -3.16 -9.70 -2.35
C LYS A 18 -2.43 -9.69 -3.70
N SER A 19 -2.51 -8.57 -4.41
CA SER A 19 -1.96 -8.44 -5.76
C SER A 19 -0.43 -8.34 -5.75
N PRO A 20 0.31 -9.37 -6.24
CA PRO A 20 1.76 -9.35 -6.29
C PRO A 20 2.29 -8.51 -7.46
N VAL A 21 3.43 -7.89 -7.27
CA VAL A 21 4.29 -7.40 -8.34
C VAL A 21 5.56 -8.23 -8.35
N ILE A 22 5.91 -8.80 -9.50
CA ILE A 22 7.15 -9.57 -9.67
C ILE A 22 8.07 -8.79 -10.59
N VAL A 23 9.23 -8.39 -10.05
CA VAL A 23 10.23 -7.61 -10.77
C VAL A 23 11.34 -8.55 -11.27
N SER A 24 11.58 -8.58 -12.59
CA SER A 24 12.66 -9.37 -13.15
C SER A 24 14.01 -8.65 -13.05
N ASP A 25 15.11 -9.40 -13.17
CA ASP A 25 16.47 -8.84 -13.18
C ASP A 25 16.71 -7.84 -14.32
N SER A 26 16.03 -7.99 -15.44
CA SER A 26 16.14 -7.12 -16.61
C SER A 26 15.23 -5.89 -16.55
N ALA A 27 14.42 -5.75 -15.50
CA ALA A 27 13.51 -4.62 -15.37
C ALA A 27 14.26 -3.31 -15.11
N ASP A 28 13.81 -2.23 -15.77
CA ASP A 28 14.21 -0.86 -15.45
C ASP A 28 13.60 -0.46 -14.11
N MET A 29 14.42 -0.31 -13.07
CA MET A 29 13.95 -0.09 -11.70
C MET A 29 13.20 1.23 -11.55
N LYS A 30 13.67 2.31 -12.16
CA LYS A 30 13.01 3.62 -12.15
C LYS A 30 11.59 3.55 -12.72
N LYS A 31 11.48 2.93 -13.91
CA LYS A 31 10.16 2.76 -14.54
C LYS A 31 9.26 1.82 -13.77
N THR A 32 9.82 0.78 -13.18
CA THR A 32 9.08 -0.19 -12.34
C THR A 32 8.53 0.50 -11.11
N ALA A 33 9.37 1.19 -10.34
CA ALA A 33 8.94 1.92 -9.14
C ALA A 33 7.88 2.97 -9.45
N ALA A 34 8.06 3.76 -10.52
CA ALA A 34 7.06 4.74 -10.93
C ALA A 34 5.70 4.12 -11.23
N ARG A 35 5.65 2.97 -11.92
CA ARG A 35 4.40 2.26 -12.22
C ARG A 35 3.76 1.65 -10.98
N VAL A 36 4.58 1.06 -10.10
CA VAL A 36 4.10 0.50 -8.83
C VAL A 36 3.51 1.59 -7.94
N MET A 37 4.22 2.70 -7.78
CA MET A 37 3.74 3.82 -6.97
C MET A 37 2.49 4.47 -7.55
N THR A 38 2.42 4.67 -8.87
CA THR A 38 1.19 5.15 -9.52
C THR A 38 0.01 4.21 -9.25
N GLY A 39 0.19 2.90 -9.44
CA GLY A 39 -0.87 1.91 -9.18
C GLY A 39 -1.25 1.81 -7.70
N LYS A 40 -0.29 2.00 -6.79
CA LYS A 40 -0.54 1.94 -5.35
C LYS A 40 -1.20 3.20 -4.80
N THR A 41 -0.85 4.38 -5.32
CA THR A 41 -1.40 5.64 -4.80
C THR A 41 -2.73 6.04 -5.44
N LEU A 42 -3.11 5.41 -6.55
CA LEU A 42 -4.42 5.60 -7.13
C LEU A 42 -5.50 5.23 -6.10
N ASN A 43 -6.35 6.20 -5.75
CA ASN A 43 -7.35 6.08 -4.69
C ASN A 43 -6.77 5.61 -3.33
N ALA A 44 -5.54 6.02 -3.01
CA ALA A 44 -4.78 5.60 -1.83
C ALA A 44 -4.65 4.05 -1.68
N GLY A 45 -4.63 3.32 -2.80
CA GLY A 45 -4.53 1.86 -2.81
C GLY A 45 -5.83 1.12 -2.52
N GLN A 46 -6.95 1.83 -2.38
CA GLN A 46 -8.26 1.25 -2.10
C GLN A 46 -8.91 0.72 -3.38
N ILE A 47 -8.23 -0.20 -4.04
CA ILE A 47 -8.61 -0.85 -5.29
C ILE A 47 -8.15 -2.31 -5.22
N CYS A 48 -8.99 -3.26 -5.62
CA CYS A 48 -8.68 -4.71 -5.61
C CYS A 48 -7.42 -5.08 -6.42
N LEU A 49 -7.02 -4.27 -7.39
CA LEU A 49 -5.83 -4.45 -8.23
C LEU A 49 -4.61 -3.64 -7.76
N ALA A 50 -4.71 -2.86 -6.69
CA ALA A 50 -3.59 -2.08 -6.18
C ALA A 50 -2.43 -3.01 -5.80
N PRO A 51 -1.17 -2.69 -6.17
CA PRO A 51 0.00 -3.43 -5.73
C PRO A 51 0.00 -3.59 -4.21
N ASP A 52 -0.03 -4.82 -3.72
CA ASP A 52 -0.05 -5.13 -2.30
C ASP A 52 1.38 -5.41 -1.79
N TYR A 53 2.09 -6.32 -2.47
CA TYR A 53 3.49 -6.58 -2.18
C TYR A 53 4.32 -6.71 -3.46
N VAL A 54 5.63 -6.44 -3.33
CA VAL A 54 6.56 -6.40 -4.46
C VAL A 54 7.72 -7.37 -4.20
N MET A 55 7.90 -8.33 -5.09
CA MET A 55 9.07 -9.21 -5.10
C MET A 55 10.15 -8.57 -5.97
N VAL A 56 11.25 -8.19 -5.34
CA VAL A 56 12.39 -7.52 -5.98
C VAL A 56 13.58 -8.48 -5.98
N PRO A 57 14.39 -8.55 -7.06
CA PRO A 57 15.59 -9.37 -7.07
C PRO A 57 16.53 -9.03 -5.91
N GLU A 58 17.27 -10.05 -5.43
CA GLU A 58 18.27 -9.88 -4.39
C GLU A 58 19.24 -8.74 -4.69
N GLY A 59 19.54 -7.90 -3.70
CA GLY A 59 20.43 -6.75 -3.83
C GLY A 59 19.84 -5.53 -4.55
N LYS A 60 18.57 -5.55 -4.99
CA LYS A 60 17.91 -4.43 -5.65
C LYS A 60 16.83 -3.73 -4.78
N VAL A 61 16.65 -4.16 -3.54
CA VAL A 61 15.63 -3.61 -2.63
C VAL A 61 15.87 -2.12 -2.39
N ASP A 62 17.07 -1.72 -2.02
CA ASP A 62 17.42 -0.30 -1.78
C ASP A 62 17.20 0.58 -3.01
N SER A 63 17.54 0.04 -4.19
CA SER A 63 17.29 0.74 -5.46
C SER A 63 15.79 0.94 -5.69
N PHE A 64 14.97 -0.09 -5.44
CA PHE A 64 13.51 0.03 -5.56
C PHE A 64 12.96 1.08 -4.58
N VAL A 65 13.37 1.05 -3.32
CA VAL A 65 12.93 2.01 -2.28
C VAL A 65 13.31 3.44 -2.67
N SER A 66 14.54 3.66 -3.13
CA SER A 66 15.02 4.96 -3.58
C SER A 66 14.21 5.52 -4.77
N GLU A 67 13.97 4.69 -5.78
CA GLU A 67 13.19 5.10 -6.96
C GLU A 67 11.70 5.29 -6.65
N ALA A 68 11.15 4.51 -5.71
CA ALA A 68 9.79 4.69 -5.20
C ALA A 68 9.65 6.02 -4.47
N SER A 69 10.62 6.38 -3.61
CA SER A 69 10.65 7.67 -2.92
C SER A 69 10.68 8.84 -3.90
N SER A 70 11.56 8.78 -4.90
CA SER A 70 11.66 9.81 -5.95
C SER A 70 10.37 9.93 -6.78
N SER A 71 9.69 8.80 -7.00
CA SER A 71 8.41 8.78 -7.72
C SER A 71 7.31 9.48 -6.91
N ILE A 72 7.23 9.21 -5.60
CA ILE A 72 6.25 9.87 -4.71
C ILE A 72 6.55 11.37 -4.61
N GLU A 73 7.79 11.77 -4.43
CA GLU A 73 8.19 13.18 -4.41
C GLU A 73 7.76 13.92 -5.69
N THR A 74 7.86 13.26 -6.83
CA THR A 74 7.44 13.83 -8.12
C THR A 74 5.93 13.92 -8.25
N MET A 75 5.18 12.90 -7.82
CA MET A 75 3.73 12.85 -7.95
C MET A 75 3.02 13.70 -6.90
N PHE A 76 3.51 13.66 -5.67
CA PHE A 76 2.89 14.27 -4.50
C PHE A 76 3.96 14.97 -3.64
N PRO A 77 4.41 16.18 -4.00
CA PRO A 77 5.37 16.94 -3.20
C PRO A 77 4.90 17.19 -1.75
N THR A 78 3.58 17.25 -1.56
CA THR A 78 2.89 17.27 -0.26
C THR A 78 1.78 16.24 -0.26
N LEU A 79 1.35 15.78 0.90
CA LEU A 79 0.33 14.74 1.04
C LEU A 79 -0.87 15.18 1.88
N LYS A 80 -0.60 15.77 3.05
CA LYS A 80 -1.61 16.01 4.09
C LYS A 80 -2.78 16.87 3.60
N ASP A 81 -2.47 18.01 3.01
CA ASP A 81 -3.48 18.94 2.51
C ASP A 81 -3.59 18.91 0.97
N ASN A 82 -3.01 17.91 0.33
CA ASN A 82 -3.03 17.73 -1.12
C ASN A 82 -4.37 17.11 -1.57
N GLU A 83 -5.15 17.84 -2.35
CA GLU A 83 -6.45 17.39 -2.86
C GLU A 83 -6.34 16.19 -3.82
N ASP A 84 -5.19 16.01 -4.48
CA ASP A 84 -4.95 14.89 -5.40
C ASP A 84 -4.56 13.59 -4.68
N TYR A 85 -4.23 13.64 -3.38
CA TYR A 85 -3.92 12.47 -2.57
C TYR A 85 -5.12 12.05 -1.72
N THR A 86 -5.69 10.90 -2.04
CA THR A 86 -6.95 10.41 -1.47
C THR A 86 -6.83 10.00 0.01
N SER A 87 -7.86 10.23 0.78
CA SER A 87 -8.01 9.78 2.17
C SER A 87 -8.45 8.31 2.26
N ILE A 88 -8.14 7.65 3.37
CA ILE A 88 -8.74 6.36 3.71
C ILE A 88 -10.24 6.57 3.98
N VAL A 89 -11.06 5.65 3.52
CA VAL A 89 -12.52 5.80 3.40
C VAL A 89 -13.24 6.13 4.72
N ASN A 90 -12.71 5.66 5.85
CA ASN A 90 -13.27 5.93 7.18
C ASN A 90 -12.28 5.59 8.30
N GLN A 91 -12.60 6.00 9.53
CA GLN A 91 -11.79 5.78 10.74
C GLN A 91 -11.49 4.29 10.98
N ARG A 92 -12.45 3.40 10.81
CA ARG A 92 -12.26 1.96 11.04
C ARG A 92 -11.15 1.38 10.16
N HIS A 93 -11.13 1.75 8.88
CA HIS A 93 -10.08 1.28 7.95
C HIS A 93 -8.76 1.97 8.19
N TYR A 94 -8.78 3.24 8.57
CA TYR A 94 -7.59 3.95 9.02
C TYR A 94 -6.94 3.24 10.21
N ASP A 95 -7.70 2.95 11.26
CA ASP A 95 -7.20 2.26 12.47
C ASP A 95 -6.69 0.85 12.15
N ARG A 96 -7.36 0.14 11.24
CA ARG A 96 -6.91 -1.18 10.76
C ARG A 96 -5.53 -1.09 10.12
N LEU A 97 -5.31 -0.14 9.21
CA LEU A 97 -4.02 0.05 8.54
C LEU A 97 -2.93 0.51 9.51
N GLN A 98 -3.24 1.40 10.44
CA GLN A 98 -2.31 1.77 11.51
C GLN A 98 -1.92 0.54 12.34
N SER A 99 -2.87 -0.35 12.67
CA SER A 99 -2.58 -1.58 13.40
C SER A 99 -1.64 -2.54 12.66
N TYR A 100 -1.61 -2.50 11.32
CA TYR A 100 -0.68 -3.30 10.52
C TYR A 100 0.74 -2.71 10.57
N LEU A 101 0.85 -1.39 10.51
CA LEU A 101 2.12 -0.69 10.67
C LEU A 101 2.70 -0.91 12.08
N ASP A 102 1.87 -0.85 13.10
CA ASP A 102 2.28 -1.06 14.48
C ASP A 102 2.72 -2.51 14.73
N ASP A 103 2.00 -3.49 14.16
CA ASP A 103 2.41 -4.91 14.22
C ASP A 103 3.76 -5.13 13.55
N ALA A 104 3.97 -4.53 12.37
CA ALA A 104 5.23 -4.62 11.65
C ALA A 104 6.39 -3.98 12.43
N ARG A 105 6.18 -2.78 13.03
CA ARG A 105 7.16 -2.12 13.90
C ARG A 105 7.51 -2.98 15.12
N ALA A 106 6.49 -3.52 15.79
CA ALA A 106 6.67 -4.35 16.98
C ALA A 106 7.45 -5.65 16.67
N LYS A 107 7.35 -6.14 15.42
CA LYS A 107 8.09 -7.32 14.93
C LYS A 107 9.46 -6.98 14.32
N GLY A 108 9.87 -5.70 14.39
CA GLY A 108 11.19 -5.27 13.98
C GLY A 108 11.37 -5.03 12.49
N ALA A 109 10.29 -4.87 11.71
CA ALA A 109 10.38 -4.54 10.30
C ALA A 109 10.98 -3.15 10.07
N GLN A 110 11.77 -3.02 9.02
CA GLN A 110 12.18 -1.72 8.51
C GLN A 110 11.00 -1.08 7.78
N ILE A 111 10.60 0.11 8.23
CA ILE A 111 9.49 0.88 7.65
C ILE A 111 10.03 2.16 7.04
N VAL A 112 9.69 2.39 5.78
CA VAL A 112 10.06 3.60 5.04
C VAL A 112 8.78 4.34 4.67
N GLU A 113 8.52 5.44 5.36
CA GLU A 113 7.45 6.37 5.04
C GLU A 113 7.87 7.27 3.87
N LEU A 114 7.07 7.30 2.82
CA LEU A 114 7.31 8.14 1.65
C LEU A 114 6.56 9.47 1.84
N ASN A 115 7.14 10.35 2.64
CA ASN A 115 6.60 11.64 3.05
C ASN A 115 7.57 12.77 2.67
N PRO A 116 7.54 13.26 1.43
CA PRO A 116 8.56 14.17 0.91
C PRO A 116 8.69 15.49 1.66
N ALA A 117 7.60 16.02 2.19
CA ALA A 117 7.57 17.28 2.92
C ALA A 117 7.74 17.14 4.44
N ASP A 118 8.00 15.91 4.93
CA ASP A 118 8.11 15.61 6.36
C ASP A 118 6.91 16.14 7.18
N GLU A 119 5.71 15.94 6.63
CA GLU A 119 4.47 16.43 7.20
C GLU A 119 4.07 15.62 8.44
N ASP A 120 3.53 16.28 9.46
CA ASP A 120 2.99 15.64 10.66
C ASP A 120 1.54 15.19 10.46
N PHE A 121 1.33 13.86 10.44
CA PHE A 121 0.02 13.22 10.31
C PHE A 121 -0.65 12.92 11.64
N SER A 122 -0.02 13.23 12.79
CA SER A 122 -0.62 13.00 14.11
C SER A 122 -1.85 13.87 14.39
N GLN A 123 -1.93 15.01 13.71
CA GLN A 123 -3.02 15.97 13.80
C GLN A 123 -3.60 16.22 12.41
N GLN A 124 -4.64 15.48 12.04
CA GLN A 124 -5.30 15.60 10.74
C GLN A 124 -6.79 15.32 10.82
N GLU A 125 -7.55 15.92 9.92
CA GLU A 125 -9.01 15.71 9.79
C GLU A 125 -9.37 14.64 8.75
N HIS A 126 -8.42 14.20 7.92
CA HIS A 126 -8.70 13.54 6.65
C HIS A 126 -8.31 12.07 6.56
N HIS A 127 -7.91 11.39 7.63
CA HIS A 127 -7.52 9.97 7.61
C HIS A 127 -6.49 9.61 6.52
N LYS A 128 -5.55 10.49 6.20
CA LYS A 128 -4.49 10.21 5.23
C LYS A 128 -3.35 9.43 5.88
N ILE A 129 -2.79 8.50 5.13
CA ILE A 129 -1.60 7.74 5.51
C ILE A 129 -0.57 7.94 4.41
N PRO A 130 0.66 8.42 4.70
CA PRO A 130 1.71 8.48 3.70
C PRO A 130 1.93 7.11 3.06
N PRO A 131 2.20 7.02 1.75
CA PRO A 131 2.60 5.76 1.15
C PRO A 131 3.80 5.20 1.94
N THR A 132 3.71 3.94 2.33
CA THR A 132 4.68 3.33 3.24
C THR A 132 5.17 2.01 2.69
N ILE A 133 6.48 1.80 2.68
CA ILE A 133 7.13 0.54 2.31
C ILE A 133 7.57 -0.17 3.59
N ILE A 134 7.15 -1.43 3.75
CA ILE A 134 7.68 -2.33 4.76
C ILE A 134 8.69 -3.23 4.05
N VAL A 135 9.95 -3.12 4.44
CA VAL A 135 11.05 -3.85 3.80
C VAL A 135 11.18 -5.22 4.45
N GLU A 136 11.22 -6.27 3.62
CA GLU A 136 11.41 -7.67 4.03
C GLU A 136 10.48 -8.11 5.18
N PRO A 137 9.14 -7.91 5.04
CA PRO A 137 8.22 -8.34 6.07
C PRO A 137 8.23 -9.87 6.22
N THR A 138 8.06 -10.37 7.44
CA THR A 138 7.91 -11.80 7.70
C THR A 138 6.46 -12.26 7.55
N ASP A 139 6.26 -13.54 7.23
CA ASP A 139 4.92 -14.10 6.94
C ASP A 139 3.94 -14.00 8.13
N ASP A 140 4.45 -13.88 9.36
CA ASP A 140 3.63 -13.73 10.56
C ASP A 140 3.15 -12.29 10.82
N MET A 141 3.62 -11.31 10.06
CA MET A 141 3.13 -9.94 10.13
C MET A 141 1.72 -9.83 9.53
N LYS A 142 0.85 -9.05 10.18
CA LYS A 142 -0.53 -8.85 9.70
C LYS A 142 -0.60 -8.32 8.27
N VAL A 143 0.34 -7.47 7.89
CA VAL A 143 0.47 -6.92 6.54
C VAL A 143 0.65 -7.99 5.47
N MET A 144 1.21 -9.16 5.82
CA MET A 144 1.38 -10.29 4.91
C MET A 144 0.18 -11.24 4.90
N GLN A 145 -0.60 -11.27 5.97
CA GLN A 145 -1.72 -12.19 6.14
C GLN A 145 -3.04 -11.67 5.59
N GLU A 146 -3.20 -10.35 5.57
CA GLU A 146 -4.44 -9.68 5.19
C GLU A 146 -4.26 -8.82 3.94
N GLU A 147 -5.33 -8.64 3.16
CA GLU A 147 -5.38 -7.64 2.10
C GLU A 147 -5.25 -6.24 2.70
N ILE A 148 -4.34 -5.42 2.13
CA ILE A 148 -4.16 -4.04 2.60
C ILE A 148 -5.40 -3.20 2.26
N PHE A 149 -5.76 -3.18 1.01
CA PHE A 149 -6.87 -2.43 0.41
C PHE A 149 -6.86 -0.95 0.75
#